data_d6f83b4ec9092462562e9ee2d361a7a5
#
_entry.id   d6f83b4ec9092462562e9ee2d361a7a5
#
_cell.length_a   1.000
_cell.length_b   1.000
_cell.length_c   1.000
_cell.angle_alpha   90.00
_cell.angle_beta   90.00
_cell.angle_gamma   90.00
#
_symmetry.space_group_name_H-M   'P 1'
#
loop_
_entity.id
_entity.type
_entity.pdbx_description
1 polymer ?
#
loop_
_entity_poly.entity_id
_entity_poly.type
_entity_poly.pdbx_seq_one_letter_code
_entity_poly.pdbx_strand_id
1 'polypeptide(L)'
;MNEKSLFRVSLLAGALALAGMNGFAAPAKDVTAKMENLGIPLAQRFQDKAYGGSGAYARNVWALKAFDGRLYIGAGNSSNGGPASNAGPVPIFSFDPKTKKFAQEWNAPDEQLDIFHEFSDGCLYIPGHDPKEDWKLGNFYRRAKGKDAKWEKVRTLPDGVHCYDMEEFDGKLLACGYGTYESSDRGKTFTNKRGPRYYSFFRFPKSVYAIADAQGEGEGSFTDKKGKTIKYKRPAHVSLAKKVAGKDFEFVPGAKPDDVFPETPEFAKEALKAIRPSAIKDKLVYIGGIVHNDHQIQPLGAYVAVDGPKCFKAKRIKLPAGAQPWYTMAVGSKVYLLWSTPDGKKAKFVNHVSATSDGKSFTELVSFEAPTFARSMEYLDGFVYFGLGTEVKEHGHFEGNSLKLKFSADEVDKASGTILRYRMVLK
;
A
#
# COMPACT_ATOMS: atom_id res chain seq x y z
N MET A 1 46.32 -54.75 11.17
CA MET A 1 46.16 -54.56 9.72
C MET A 1 44.81 -53.90 9.57
N ASN A 2 44.76 -52.65 9.63
CA ASN A 2 44.79 -51.57 8.62
C ASN A 2 43.80 -51.80 7.51
N GLU A 3 42.76 -51.01 7.51
CA GLU A 3 42.49 -50.13 6.36
C GLU A 3 41.46 -49.06 6.72
N LYS A 4 41.94 -47.83 6.70
CA LYS A 4 41.13 -46.61 6.71
C LYS A 4 40.61 -46.38 5.30
N SER A 5 39.29 -46.38 5.10
CA SER A 5 38.67 -45.90 3.88
C SER A 5 38.09 -44.52 4.11
N LEU A 6 38.72 -43.53 3.51
CA LEU A 6 38.31 -42.15 3.43
C LEU A 6 37.11 -42.03 2.48
N PHE A 7 35.95 -41.69 3.00
CA PHE A 7 34.84 -41.18 2.19
C PHE A 7 35.05 -39.69 1.92
N ARG A 8 35.54 -39.38 0.73
CA ARG A 8 35.39 -38.05 0.12
C ARG A 8 33.93 -37.94 -0.35
N VAL A 9 33.09 -37.22 0.38
CA VAL A 9 31.81 -36.78 -0.11
C VAL A 9 32.02 -35.50 -0.92
N SER A 10 31.88 -35.66 -2.23
CA SER A 10 31.91 -34.55 -3.19
C SER A 10 30.69 -33.67 -2.97
N LEU A 11 30.91 -32.43 -2.54
CA LEU A 11 29.95 -31.34 -2.58
C LEU A 11 29.76 -30.88 -4.05
N LEU A 12 28.91 -31.58 -4.78
CA LEU A 12 28.46 -31.18 -6.12
C LEU A 12 27.01 -31.63 -6.31
N ALA A 13 26.10 -31.03 -5.53
CA ALA A 13 24.66 -31.17 -5.77
C ALA A 13 23.90 -30.01 -5.10
N GLY A 14 23.96 -28.84 -5.70
CA GLY A 14 23.26 -27.66 -5.20
C GLY A 14 22.85 -26.65 -6.27
N ALA A 15 22.97 -27.01 -7.55
CA ALA A 15 22.70 -26.04 -8.63
C ALA A 15 21.68 -26.50 -9.69
N LEU A 16 20.86 -27.50 -9.42
CA LEU A 16 19.91 -28.02 -10.43
C LEU A 16 18.57 -28.42 -9.83
N ALA A 17 17.92 -27.52 -9.11
CA ALA A 17 16.53 -27.69 -8.69
C ALA A 17 15.74 -26.36 -8.69
N LEU A 18 15.95 -25.48 -9.69
CA LEU A 18 15.22 -24.22 -9.87
C LEU A 18 14.56 -24.07 -11.24
N ALA A 19 14.45 -25.15 -12.01
CA ALA A 19 13.81 -25.13 -13.33
C ALA A 19 12.33 -25.52 -13.29
N GLY A 20 11.55 -24.88 -12.40
CA GLY A 20 10.11 -25.14 -12.27
C GLY A 20 9.30 -24.00 -11.69
N MET A 21 9.89 -22.83 -11.41
CA MET A 21 9.17 -21.68 -10.88
C MET A 21 8.98 -20.62 -11.95
N ASN A 22 7.76 -20.49 -12.44
CA ASN A 22 7.32 -19.34 -13.22
C ASN A 22 7.55 -18.07 -12.40
N GLY A 23 8.50 -17.22 -12.78
CA GLY A 23 8.46 -15.92 -12.16
C GLY A 23 9.62 -14.99 -12.35
N PHE A 24 10.75 -15.22 -11.82
CA PHE A 24 11.85 -14.24 -11.85
C PHE A 24 13.02 -14.78 -12.68
N ALA A 25 13.18 -14.23 -13.90
CA ALA A 25 14.29 -14.56 -14.79
C ALA A 25 15.44 -13.57 -14.60
N ALA A 26 16.64 -14.08 -14.42
CA ALA A 26 17.94 -13.42 -14.24
C ALA A 26 18.15 -12.69 -12.88
N PRO A 27 19.37 -12.70 -12.33
CA PRO A 27 19.71 -11.95 -11.14
C PRO A 27 19.62 -10.45 -11.41
N ALA A 28 19.03 -9.70 -10.48
CA ALA A 28 18.95 -8.25 -10.53
C ALA A 28 20.34 -7.62 -10.54
N LYS A 29 20.41 -6.46 -11.18
CA LYS A 29 21.60 -5.62 -11.08
C LYS A 29 21.63 -4.97 -9.69
N ASP A 30 22.65 -5.27 -8.89
CA ASP A 30 22.91 -4.53 -7.65
C ASP A 30 23.32 -3.08 -7.97
N VAL A 31 22.57 -2.14 -7.41
CA VAL A 31 22.80 -0.70 -7.61
C VAL A 31 23.09 0.04 -6.30
N THR A 32 23.35 -0.68 -5.20
CA THR A 32 23.60 -0.12 -3.87
C THR A 32 24.59 1.04 -3.88
N ALA A 33 25.74 0.85 -4.51
CA ALA A 33 26.79 1.88 -4.59
C ALA A 33 26.43 3.10 -5.46
N LYS A 34 25.31 3.04 -6.19
CA LYS A 34 24.82 4.11 -7.07
C LYS A 34 23.56 4.81 -6.55
N MET A 35 23.09 4.39 -5.36
CA MET A 35 21.95 5.02 -4.71
C MET A 35 22.37 6.38 -4.16
N GLU A 36 21.63 7.43 -4.52
CA GLU A 36 21.79 8.77 -3.95
C GLU A 36 20.83 8.91 -2.76
N ASN A 37 21.37 9.21 -1.59
CA ASN A 37 20.59 9.52 -0.39
C ASN A 37 20.28 11.01 -0.38
N LEU A 38 19.00 11.36 -0.41
CA LEU A 38 18.52 12.73 -0.43
C LEU A 38 18.22 13.27 0.98
N GLY A 39 18.21 12.41 2.01
CA GLY A 39 17.93 12.76 3.40
C GLY A 39 16.52 12.41 3.86
N ILE A 40 16.18 12.91 5.05
CA ILE A 40 14.91 12.63 5.75
C ILE A 40 14.15 13.94 5.95
N PRO A 41 13.24 14.32 5.04
CA PRO A 41 12.57 15.61 5.09
C PRO A 41 11.70 15.82 6.34
N LEU A 42 11.22 14.73 6.94
CA LEU A 42 10.33 14.74 8.10
C LEU A 42 11.05 14.60 9.45
N ALA A 43 12.40 14.53 9.46
CA ALA A 43 13.18 14.27 10.69
C ALA A 43 12.94 15.31 11.79
N GLN A 44 12.78 16.59 11.44
CA GLN A 44 12.56 17.65 12.42
C GLN A 44 11.14 17.60 13.02
N ARG A 45 10.15 17.19 12.22
CA ARG A 45 8.75 17.16 12.65
C ARG A 45 8.42 15.95 13.50
N PHE A 46 8.94 14.78 13.16
CA PHE A 46 8.68 13.52 13.83
C PHE A 46 9.95 12.98 14.48
N GLN A 47 10.31 13.55 15.62
CA GLN A 47 11.41 13.08 16.46
C GLN A 47 10.90 11.97 17.39
N ASP A 48 11.76 11.01 17.73
CA ASP A 48 11.38 9.81 18.49
C ASP A 48 10.71 10.11 19.83
N LYS A 49 11.10 11.21 20.49
CA LYS A 49 10.52 11.61 21.77
C LYS A 49 9.19 12.38 21.68
N ALA A 50 8.85 12.91 20.51
CA ALA A 50 7.67 13.76 20.36
C ALA A 50 6.34 12.99 20.32
N TYR A 51 6.39 11.69 20.05
CA TYR A 51 5.21 10.85 19.82
C TYR A 51 5.28 9.54 20.62
N GLY A 52 5.64 9.60 21.89
CA GLY A 52 5.64 8.40 22.76
C GLY A 52 6.66 7.32 22.37
N GLY A 53 7.72 7.69 21.64
CA GLY A 53 8.80 6.78 21.27
C GLY A 53 8.75 6.23 19.83
N SER A 54 7.83 6.69 18.99
CA SER A 54 7.71 6.17 17.61
C SER A 54 7.55 7.26 16.55
N GLY A 55 8.28 8.33 16.67
CA GLY A 55 8.44 9.34 15.61
C GLY A 55 8.95 8.72 14.32
N ALA A 56 9.77 7.67 14.40
CA ALA A 56 10.22 6.88 13.27
C ALA A 56 9.06 6.29 12.46
N TYR A 57 8.03 5.77 13.11
CA TYR A 57 6.86 5.23 12.44
C TYR A 57 6.06 6.32 11.70
N ALA A 58 5.90 7.50 12.31
CA ALA A 58 5.26 8.63 11.66
C ALA A 58 6.04 9.18 10.45
N ARG A 59 7.36 8.93 10.38
CA ARG A 59 8.19 9.24 9.22
C ARG A 59 8.06 8.24 8.07
N ASN A 60 7.38 7.11 8.23
CA ASN A 60 7.16 6.18 7.12
C ASN A 60 6.76 6.93 5.86
N VAL A 61 7.49 6.69 4.77
CA VAL A 61 7.10 7.25 3.47
C VAL A 61 6.05 6.33 2.85
N TRP A 62 4.80 6.54 3.24
CA TRP A 62 3.67 5.75 2.78
C TRP A 62 3.44 5.84 1.29
N ALA A 63 3.66 7.03 0.75
CA ALA A 63 3.47 7.31 -0.67
C ALA A 63 4.48 8.31 -1.18
N LEU A 64 4.89 8.10 -2.42
CA LEU A 64 5.55 9.07 -3.26
C LEU A 64 4.67 9.32 -4.49
N LYS A 65 4.63 10.54 -4.99
CA LYS A 65 3.90 10.90 -6.21
C LYS A 65 4.59 12.00 -6.98
N ALA A 66 4.94 11.71 -8.21
CA ALA A 66 5.38 12.72 -9.17
C ALA A 66 4.18 13.56 -9.62
N PHE A 67 4.24 14.86 -9.42
CA PHE A 67 3.21 15.78 -9.84
C PHE A 67 3.81 17.16 -10.09
N ASP A 68 3.45 17.80 -11.22
CA ASP A 68 3.87 19.14 -11.58
C ASP A 68 5.41 19.36 -11.52
N GLY A 69 6.18 18.35 -11.96
CA GLY A 69 7.65 18.35 -11.96
C GLY A 69 8.31 18.21 -10.59
N ARG A 70 7.57 17.87 -9.55
CA ARG A 70 8.04 17.64 -8.19
C ARG A 70 7.66 16.26 -7.68
N LEU A 71 8.36 15.77 -6.67
CA LEU A 71 8.03 14.54 -5.97
C LEU A 71 7.36 14.90 -4.64
N TYR A 72 6.08 14.56 -4.47
CA TYR A 72 5.33 14.72 -3.23
C TYR A 72 5.50 13.52 -2.31
N ILE A 73 5.51 13.77 -1.01
CA ILE A 73 5.85 12.79 0.03
C ILE A 73 4.71 12.71 1.03
N GLY A 74 4.13 11.53 1.17
CA GLY A 74 3.09 11.22 2.15
C GLY A 74 3.66 10.45 3.34
N ALA A 75 3.26 10.83 4.54
CA ALA A 75 3.73 10.28 5.79
C ALA A 75 2.64 10.35 6.87
N GLY A 76 2.99 10.14 8.12
CA GLY A 76 2.07 10.25 9.26
C GLY A 76 1.71 8.90 9.87
N ASN A 77 0.83 8.93 10.85
CA ASN A 77 0.33 7.79 11.58
C ASN A 77 -1.06 8.07 12.14
N SER A 78 -2.04 7.29 11.75
CA SER A 78 -3.43 7.42 12.18
C SER A 78 -3.79 6.51 13.36
N SER A 79 -2.83 5.87 14.02
CA SER A 79 -3.07 4.99 15.16
C SER A 79 -3.55 5.78 16.38
N ASN A 80 -4.63 5.33 17.00
CA ASN A 80 -5.14 5.90 18.25
C ASN A 80 -4.85 5.03 19.48
N GLY A 81 -4.37 3.82 19.32
CA GLY A 81 -4.24 2.84 20.38
C GLY A 81 -2.94 2.06 20.43
N GLY A 82 -2.01 2.37 19.54
CA GLY A 82 -0.73 1.66 19.48
C GLY A 82 0.41 2.39 20.20
N PRO A 83 1.60 1.80 20.26
CA PRO A 83 2.79 2.45 20.82
C PRO A 83 3.20 3.67 20.00
N ALA A 84 2.80 3.74 18.73
CA ALA A 84 2.97 4.89 17.87
C ALA A 84 1.74 5.79 17.94
N SER A 85 1.84 6.92 18.64
CA SER A 85 0.76 7.89 18.74
C SER A 85 0.39 8.49 17.38
N ASN A 86 -0.86 8.98 17.30
CA ASN A 86 -1.35 9.77 16.19
C ASN A 86 -0.43 10.94 15.83
N ALA A 87 -0.11 11.07 14.55
CA ALA A 87 0.94 11.97 14.08
C ALA A 87 0.47 13.38 13.66
N GLY A 88 -0.84 13.64 13.62
CA GLY A 88 -1.36 14.89 13.07
C GLY A 88 -1.06 16.16 13.86
N PRO A 89 -0.99 17.31 13.19
CA PRO A 89 -1.08 17.50 11.74
C PRO A 89 0.19 17.07 11.00
N VAL A 90 0.02 16.58 9.75
CA VAL A 90 1.10 16.00 8.94
C VAL A 90 1.59 17.01 7.89
N PRO A 91 2.88 17.36 7.85
CA PRO A 91 3.39 18.21 6.81
C PRO A 91 3.47 17.50 5.46
N ILE A 92 3.01 18.15 4.41
CA ILE A 92 3.21 17.74 3.03
C ILE A 92 4.53 18.32 2.55
N PHE A 93 5.48 17.46 2.22
CA PHE A 93 6.73 17.86 1.61
C PHE A 93 6.72 17.59 0.11
N SER A 94 7.41 18.46 -0.64
CA SER A 94 7.81 18.20 -2.02
C SER A 94 9.34 18.24 -2.15
N PHE A 95 9.85 17.47 -3.13
CA PHE A 95 11.25 17.52 -3.57
C PHE A 95 11.31 18.06 -4.99
N ASP A 96 12.14 19.09 -5.21
CA ASP A 96 12.41 19.63 -6.55
C ASP A 96 13.68 18.96 -7.10
N PRO A 97 13.59 18.14 -8.14
CA PRO A 97 14.76 17.46 -8.71
C PRO A 97 15.78 18.37 -9.34
N LYS A 98 15.39 19.59 -9.77
CA LYS A 98 16.29 20.59 -10.40
C LYS A 98 17.18 21.27 -9.37
N THR A 99 16.59 21.68 -8.25
CA THR A 99 17.33 22.36 -7.17
C THR A 99 17.86 21.39 -6.12
N LYS A 100 17.40 20.12 -6.13
CA LYS A 100 17.69 19.09 -5.15
C LYS A 100 17.31 19.48 -3.71
N LYS A 101 16.22 20.24 -3.56
CA LYS A 101 15.76 20.73 -2.25
C LYS A 101 14.38 20.18 -1.91
N PHE A 102 14.20 19.90 -0.63
CA PHE A 102 12.88 19.68 -0.04
C PHE A 102 12.26 21.01 0.35
N ALA A 103 10.95 21.10 0.18
CA ALA A 103 10.14 22.21 0.68
C ALA A 103 8.90 21.67 1.37
N GLN A 104 8.57 22.24 2.53
CA GLN A 104 7.28 22.00 3.14
C GLN A 104 6.24 22.86 2.43
N GLU A 105 5.29 22.22 1.76
CA GLU A 105 4.24 22.88 1.00
C GLU A 105 3.09 23.35 1.89
N TRP A 106 2.73 22.49 2.85
CA TRP A 106 1.62 22.73 3.75
C TRP A 106 1.71 21.84 4.99
N ASN A 107 0.90 22.14 6.00
CA ASN A 107 0.72 21.31 7.17
C ASN A 107 -0.73 20.84 7.22
N ALA A 108 -0.99 19.66 6.64
CA ALA A 108 -2.32 19.11 6.53
C ALA A 108 -2.88 18.79 7.93
N PRO A 109 -4.07 19.31 8.28
CA PRO A 109 -4.73 18.97 9.54
C PRO A 109 -5.34 17.55 9.48
N ASP A 110 -4.48 16.57 9.37
CA ASP A 110 -4.80 15.14 9.24
C ASP A 110 -3.79 14.29 10.02
N GLU A 111 -4.04 13.01 10.14
CA GLU A 111 -3.21 12.06 10.89
C GLU A 111 -2.21 11.33 10.03
N GLN A 112 -2.61 11.02 8.79
CA GLN A 112 -1.81 10.23 7.86
C GLN A 112 -2.15 10.59 6.41
N LEU A 113 -1.12 10.68 5.59
CA LEU A 113 -1.20 10.92 4.16
C LEU A 113 -0.55 9.73 3.46
N ASP A 114 -1.33 8.72 3.10
CA ASP A 114 -0.82 7.45 2.59
C ASP A 114 -1.13 7.20 1.10
N ILE A 115 -1.94 8.07 0.48
CA ILE A 115 -2.36 7.95 -0.91
C ILE A 115 -2.34 9.30 -1.61
N PHE A 116 -1.86 9.31 -2.84
CA PHE A 116 -1.98 10.42 -3.79
C PHE A 116 -2.63 9.94 -5.08
N HIS A 117 -3.61 10.67 -5.57
CA HIS A 117 -4.22 10.46 -6.87
C HIS A 117 -4.09 11.71 -7.74
N GLU A 118 -3.77 11.55 -9.01
CA GLU A 118 -3.92 12.59 -10.02
C GLU A 118 -5.10 12.20 -10.90
N PHE A 119 -6.12 13.07 -10.96
CA PHE A 119 -7.32 12.83 -11.74
C PHE A 119 -7.37 13.66 -13.03
N SER A 120 -8.38 13.43 -13.84
CA SER A 120 -8.50 14.02 -15.18
C SER A 120 -8.61 15.54 -15.19
N ASP A 121 -8.97 16.16 -14.06
CA ASP A 121 -8.93 17.63 -13.90
C ASP A 121 -7.53 18.21 -13.69
N GLY A 122 -6.51 17.35 -13.69
CA GLY A 122 -5.11 17.73 -13.50
C GLY A 122 -4.76 18.16 -12.10
N CYS A 123 -5.60 17.87 -11.10
CA CYS A 123 -5.31 18.11 -9.69
C CYS A 123 -4.73 16.88 -9.00
N LEU A 124 -3.91 17.13 -7.98
CA LEU A 124 -3.44 16.12 -7.05
C LEU A 124 -4.40 16.04 -5.87
N TYR A 125 -4.85 14.84 -5.53
CA TYR A 125 -5.79 14.56 -4.45
C TYR A 125 -5.17 13.68 -3.37
N ILE A 126 -5.58 13.90 -2.12
CA ILE A 126 -5.23 13.08 -0.96
C ILE A 126 -6.53 12.79 -0.20
N PRO A 127 -6.91 11.53 0.02
CA PRO A 127 -7.97 11.17 0.94
C PRO A 127 -7.62 11.62 2.36
N GLY A 128 -8.59 12.11 3.14
CA GLY A 128 -8.40 12.55 4.51
C GLY A 128 -8.79 11.48 5.52
N HIS A 129 -7.83 11.02 6.34
CA HIS A 129 -8.09 9.98 7.33
C HIS A 129 -8.95 10.49 8.49
N ASP A 130 -8.69 11.71 8.99
CA ASP A 130 -9.45 12.30 10.07
C ASP A 130 -9.54 13.82 9.89
N PRO A 131 -10.76 14.39 9.87
CA PRO A 131 -10.93 15.84 9.67
C PRO A 131 -10.35 16.71 10.79
N LYS A 132 -10.06 16.17 11.97
CA LYS A 132 -9.58 16.92 13.16
C LYS A 132 -10.50 18.06 13.60
N GLU A 133 -11.77 17.95 13.25
CA GLU A 133 -12.82 18.93 13.58
C GLU A 133 -14.05 18.18 14.08
N ASP A 134 -15.24 18.48 13.57
CA ASP A 134 -16.42 17.66 13.82
C ASP A 134 -16.50 16.48 12.81
N TRP A 135 -17.24 15.44 13.17
CA TRP A 135 -17.41 14.24 12.36
C TRP A 135 -18.63 14.26 11.44
N LYS A 136 -19.23 15.43 11.22
CA LYS A 136 -20.40 15.56 10.34
C LYS A 136 -20.03 15.41 8.86
N LEU A 137 -18.83 15.90 8.51
CA LEU A 137 -18.31 15.86 7.16
C LEU A 137 -16.88 15.31 7.15
N GLY A 138 -16.64 14.25 6.36
CA GLY A 138 -15.30 13.83 5.99
C GLY A 138 -14.67 14.77 4.98
N ASN A 139 -13.38 14.64 4.80
CA ASN A 139 -12.60 15.54 3.96
C ASN A 139 -11.64 14.81 3.02
N PHE A 140 -11.17 15.55 2.05
CA PHE A 140 -10.01 15.25 1.23
C PHE A 140 -9.24 16.55 0.98
N TYR A 141 -8.03 16.39 0.47
CA TYR A 141 -7.19 17.54 0.09
C TYR A 141 -6.95 17.51 -1.40
N ARG A 142 -6.83 18.69 -2.00
CA ARG A 142 -6.47 18.78 -3.42
C ARG A 142 -5.57 19.98 -3.68
N ARG A 143 -4.80 19.89 -4.77
CA ARG A 143 -3.92 20.94 -5.27
C ARG A 143 -3.92 20.91 -6.80
N ALA A 144 -4.15 22.05 -7.41
CA ALA A 144 -4.00 22.20 -8.86
C ALA A 144 -2.51 22.25 -9.28
N LYS A 145 -2.22 22.12 -10.57
CA LYS A 145 -0.90 22.43 -11.14
C LYS A 145 -0.64 23.93 -11.09
N GLY A 146 0.62 24.30 -11.05
CA GLY A 146 1.09 25.68 -11.10
C GLY A 146 1.89 26.11 -9.88
N LYS A 147 2.81 27.07 -10.10
CA LYS A 147 3.75 27.53 -9.07
C LYS A 147 3.06 28.10 -7.85
N ASP A 148 1.98 28.84 -8.06
CA ASP A 148 1.24 29.54 -6.98
C ASP A 148 0.03 28.77 -6.47
N ALA A 149 -0.17 27.55 -6.96
CA ALA A 149 -1.27 26.68 -6.52
C ALA A 149 -1.07 26.31 -5.02
N LYS A 150 -2.16 26.35 -4.29
CA LYS A 150 -2.19 26.03 -2.86
C LYS A 150 -2.95 24.72 -2.64
N TRP A 151 -2.64 24.06 -1.53
CA TRP A 151 -3.45 22.98 -1.02
C TRP A 151 -4.77 23.51 -0.48
N GLU A 152 -5.83 22.80 -0.75
CA GLU A 152 -7.19 23.07 -0.29
C GLU A 152 -7.71 21.86 0.49
N LYS A 153 -8.28 22.08 1.67
CA LYS A 153 -9.06 21.08 2.40
C LYS A 153 -10.51 21.21 2.00
N VAL A 154 -11.09 20.14 1.48
CA VAL A 154 -12.49 20.06 1.03
C VAL A 154 -13.26 19.15 1.97
N ARG A 155 -14.25 19.67 2.70
CA ARG A 155 -15.09 18.95 3.66
C ARG A 155 -16.51 18.84 3.13
N THR A 156 -16.76 17.81 2.34
CA THR A 156 -18.04 17.65 1.63
C THR A 156 -18.57 16.21 1.62
N LEU A 157 -17.87 15.24 2.25
CA LEU A 157 -18.36 13.86 2.36
C LEU A 157 -19.36 13.77 3.54
N PRO A 158 -20.68 13.63 3.28
CA PRO A 158 -21.69 13.62 4.33
C PRO A 158 -21.57 12.37 5.21
N ASP A 159 -21.68 12.53 6.52
CA ASP A 159 -21.54 11.47 7.52
C ASP A 159 -20.21 10.70 7.43
N GLY A 160 -19.19 11.34 6.87
CA GLY A 160 -17.90 10.72 6.56
C GLY A 160 -16.82 11.17 7.53
N VAL A 161 -16.54 10.38 8.58
CA VAL A 161 -15.40 10.67 9.46
C VAL A 161 -14.09 10.45 8.72
N HIS A 162 -14.03 9.39 7.93
CA HIS A 162 -12.82 8.95 7.22
C HIS A 162 -13.07 8.82 5.73
N CYS A 163 -12.15 9.35 4.93
CA CYS A 163 -12.00 9.06 3.52
C CYS A 163 -10.73 8.22 3.35
N TYR A 164 -10.87 6.92 3.07
CA TYR A 164 -9.71 6.02 3.00
C TYR A 164 -9.12 5.90 1.62
N ASP A 165 -9.91 6.15 0.58
CA ASP A 165 -9.46 6.12 -0.82
C ASP A 165 -10.39 6.94 -1.71
N MET A 166 -9.87 7.37 -2.85
CA MET A 166 -10.59 8.08 -3.89
C MET A 166 -10.29 7.50 -5.26
N GLU A 167 -11.22 7.62 -6.20
CA GLU A 167 -11.04 7.15 -7.57
C GLU A 167 -11.87 8.00 -8.55
N GLU A 168 -11.49 8.01 -9.81
CA GLU A 168 -12.29 8.61 -10.87
C GLU A 168 -12.84 7.54 -11.81
N PHE A 169 -14.16 7.50 -11.96
CA PHE A 169 -14.81 6.53 -12.82
C PHE A 169 -16.11 7.09 -13.41
N ASP A 170 -16.31 6.86 -14.71
CA ASP A 170 -17.54 7.24 -15.42
C ASP A 170 -17.89 8.73 -15.25
N GLY A 171 -16.86 9.60 -15.33
CA GLY A 171 -17.01 11.05 -15.18
C GLY A 171 -17.30 11.53 -13.74
N LYS A 172 -17.31 10.62 -12.77
CA LYS A 172 -17.57 10.93 -11.36
C LYS A 172 -16.31 10.77 -10.53
N LEU A 173 -16.19 11.59 -9.50
CA LEU A 173 -15.25 11.41 -8.40
C LEU A 173 -15.89 10.49 -7.37
N LEU A 174 -15.21 9.43 -7.03
CA LEU A 174 -15.61 8.43 -6.03
C LEU A 174 -14.76 8.59 -4.78
N ALA A 175 -15.34 8.32 -3.62
CA ALA A 175 -14.62 8.20 -2.36
C ALA A 175 -15.18 7.03 -1.55
N CYS A 176 -14.39 6.45 -0.66
CA CYS A 176 -14.82 5.40 0.24
C CYS A 176 -14.44 5.69 1.70
N GLY A 177 -15.27 5.18 2.60
CA GLY A 177 -15.19 5.33 4.04
C GLY A 177 -16.34 4.56 4.66
N TYR A 178 -17.24 5.21 5.40
CA TYR A 178 -18.51 4.62 5.85
C TYR A 178 -19.52 4.54 4.70
N GLY A 179 -19.31 3.60 3.79
CA GLY A 179 -20.02 3.47 2.55
C GLY A 179 -19.18 3.94 1.36
N THR A 180 -19.86 4.17 0.23
CA THR A 180 -19.29 4.73 -0.98
C THR A 180 -19.93 6.07 -1.28
N TYR A 181 -19.14 7.00 -1.80
CA TYR A 181 -19.56 8.37 -2.10
C TYR A 181 -19.34 8.64 -3.59
N GLU A 182 -20.27 9.36 -4.21
CA GLU A 182 -20.18 9.77 -5.61
C GLU A 182 -20.42 11.26 -5.76
N SER A 183 -19.59 11.92 -6.54
CA SER A 183 -19.70 13.34 -6.90
C SER A 183 -19.62 13.52 -8.42
N SER A 184 -20.54 14.28 -8.98
CA SER A 184 -20.54 14.70 -10.40
C SER A 184 -19.98 16.12 -10.60
N ASP A 185 -19.61 16.81 -9.53
CA ASP A 185 -19.19 18.21 -9.51
C ASP A 185 -17.78 18.42 -8.91
N ARG A 186 -16.93 17.39 -9.07
CA ARG A 186 -15.53 17.40 -8.59
C ARG A 186 -15.40 17.59 -7.08
N GLY A 187 -16.28 16.94 -6.33
CA GLY A 187 -16.22 16.90 -4.86
C GLY A 187 -16.83 18.12 -4.18
N LYS A 188 -17.55 18.99 -4.87
CA LYS A 188 -18.32 20.07 -4.23
C LYS A 188 -19.50 19.52 -3.43
N THR A 189 -20.13 18.48 -3.96
CA THR A 189 -21.17 17.71 -3.28
C THR A 189 -20.97 16.22 -3.50
N PHE A 190 -21.37 15.39 -2.51
CA PHE A 190 -21.37 13.95 -2.62
C PHE A 190 -22.74 13.38 -2.23
N THR A 191 -23.15 12.33 -2.93
CA THR A 191 -24.17 11.41 -2.46
C THR A 191 -23.50 10.24 -1.75
N ASN A 192 -24.08 9.80 -0.62
CA ASN A 192 -23.55 8.66 0.16
C ASN A 192 -24.47 7.45 0.00
N LYS A 193 -23.92 6.32 -0.42
CA LYS A 193 -24.53 5.01 -0.28
C LYS A 193 -23.93 4.32 0.94
N ARG A 194 -24.63 4.39 2.06
CA ARG A 194 -24.20 3.79 3.33
C ARG A 194 -23.92 2.29 3.18
N GLY A 195 -22.90 1.81 3.82
CA GLY A 195 -22.45 0.42 3.77
C GLY A 195 -21.41 0.12 4.86
N PRO A 196 -20.71 -0.99 4.73
CA PRO A 196 -19.54 -1.25 5.58
C PRO A 196 -18.47 -0.19 5.40
N ARG A 197 -17.47 -0.18 6.26
CA ARG A 197 -16.31 0.68 6.13
C ARG A 197 -15.41 0.14 5.02
N TYR A 198 -15.41 0.83 3.86
CA TYR A 198 -14.53 0.48 2.73
C TYR A 198 -13.20 1.20 2.85
N TYR A 199 -12.09 0.50 2.54
CA TYR A 199 -10.72 1.00 2.75
C TYR A 199 -9.96 1.28 1.46
N SER A 200 -10.39 0.76 0.31
CA SER A 200 -9.73 1.01 -0.98
C SER A 200 -10.59 0.62 -2.17
N PHE A 201 -10.19 1.15 -3.33
CA PHE A 201 -10.77 0.81 -4.62
C PHE A 201 -9.86 -0.10 -5.45
N PHE A 202 -10.49 -0.94 -6.28
CA PHE A 202 -9.85 -1.66 -7.39
C PHE A 202 -10.45 -1.13 -8.68
N ARG A 203 -9.67 -0.39 -9.46
CA ARG A 203 -10.12 0.26 -10.69
C ARG A 203 -9.76 -0.55 -11.92
N PHE A 204 -10.75 -1.25 -12.49
CA PHE A 204 -10.65 -1.91 -13.79
C PHE A 204 -11.16 -0.98 -14.90
N PRO A 205 -10.87 -1.27 -16.19
CA PRO A 205 -11.34 -0.41 -17.29
C PRO A 205 -12.86 -0.21 -17.34
N LYS A 206 -13.66 -1.22 -16.93
CA LYS A 206 -15.12 -1.21 -17.03
C LYS A 206 -15.85 -1.22 -15.69
N SER A 207 -15.14 -1.31 -14.59
CA SER A 207 -15.70 -1.38 -13.24
C SER A 207 -14.78 -0.87 -12.16
N VAL A 208 -15.37 -0.50 -11.03
CA VAL A 208 -14.67 -0.20 -9.78
C VAL A 208 -15.26 -1.07 -8.69
N TYR A 209 -14.38 -1.65 -7.86
CA TYR A 209 -14.79 -2.34 -6.66
C TYR A 209 -14.27 -1.61 -5.43
N ALA A 210 -15.12 -1.52 -4.39
CA ALA A 210 -14.73 -1.08 -3.05
C ALA A 210 -14.64 -2.30 -2.13
N ILE A 211 -13.58 -2.39 -1.30
CA ILE A 211 -13.38 -3.50 -0.37
C ILE A 211 -13.43 -3.02 1.08
N ALA A 212 -14.08 -3.80 1.94
CA ALA A 212 -14.18 -3.52 3.36
C ALA A 212 -13.43 -4.56 4.21
N ASP A 213 -14.03 -5.70 4.45
CA ASP A 213 -13.51 -6.74 5.32
C ASP A 213 -13.59 -8.12 4.68
N ALA A 214 -12.87 -9.06 5.24
CA ALA A 214 -13.05 -10.48 4.99
C ALA A 214 -13.34 -11.21 6.29
N GLN A 215 -14.17 -12.24 6.22
CA GLN A 215 -14.47 -13.11 7.33
C GLN A 215 -14.32 -14.56 6.89
N GLY A 216 -13.62 -15.35 7.70
CA GLY A 216 -13.51 -16.78 7.52
C GLY A 216 -14.86 -17.49 7.78
N GLU A 217 -14.89 -18.80 7.56
CA GLU A 217 -16.01 -19.64 7.95
C GLU A 217 -16.26 -19.54 9.46
N GLY A 218 -17.52 -19.58 9.86
CA GLY A 218 -17.86 -19.45 11.28
C GLY A 218 -19.34 -19.71 11.55
N GLU A 219 -19.74 -19.51 12.79
CA GLU A 219 -21.15 -19.51 13.17
C GLU A 219 -21.66 -18.08 13.26
N GLY A 220 -22.84 -17.85 12.75
CA GLY A 220 -23.63 -16.65 12.94
C GLY A 220 -24.90 -16.96 13.73
N SER A 221 -25.49 -15.94 14.33
CA SER A 221 -26.82 -16.05 14.93
C SER A 221 -27.63 -14.79 14.67
N PHE A 222 -28.93 -14.92 14.56
CA PHE A 222 -29.85 -13.80 14.57
C PHE A 222 -31.06 -14.15 15.44
N THR A 223 -31.67 -13.14 16.01
CA THR A 223 -32.91 -13.32 16.78
C THR A 223 -34.09 -12.94 15.88
N ASP A 224 -35.00 -13.87 15.67
CA ASP A 224 -36.20 -13.64 14.87
C ASP A 224 -37.22 -12.71 15.59
N LYS A 225 -38.25 -12.30 14.86
CA LYS A 225 -39.31 -11.41 15.41
C LYS A 225 -40.06 -12.00 16.62
N LYS A 226 -39.91 -13.31 16.88
CA LYS A 226 -40.52 -14.02 18.02
C LYS A 226 -39.54 -14.17 19.18
N GLY A 227 -38.37 -13.58 19.13
CA GLY A 227 -37.35 -13.63 20.16
C GLY A 227 -36.51 -14.94 20.18
N LYS A 228 -36.64 -15.80 19.16
CA LYS A 228 -35.86 -17.05 19.06
C LYS A 228 -34.54 -16.80 18.38
N THR A 229 -33.43 -17.15 19.05
CA THR A 229 -32.09 -17.11 18.45
C THR A 229 -31.89 -18.30 17.51
N ILE A 230 -31.62 -18.02 16.26
CA ILE A 230 -31.33 -19.02 15.22
C ILE A 230 -29.83 -18.93 14.90
N LYS A 231 -29.13 -20.06 15.10
CA LYS A 231 -27.72 -20.21 14.69
C LYS A 231 -27.64 -20.73 13.27
N TYR A 232 -26.69 -20.24 12.51
CA TYR A 232 -26.41 -20.70 11.14
C TYR A 232 -24.91 -20.75 10.86
N LYS A 233 -24.48 -21.64 9.99
CA LYS A 233 -23.13 -21.64 9.47
C LYS A 233 -22.95 -20.49 8.48
N ARG A 234 -21.98 -19.65 8.73
CA ARG A 234 -21.61 -18.55 7.86
C ARG A 234 -20.43 -18.97 6.98
N PRO A 235 -20.56 -19.00 5.64
CA PRO A 235 -19.44 -19.26 4.78
C PRO A 235 -18.42 -18.10 4.83
N ALA A 236 -17.18 -18.39 4.49
CA ALA A 236 -16.17 -17.36 4.27
C ALA A 236 -16.63 -16.38 3.19
N HIS A 237 -16.50 -15.07 3.44
CA HIS A 237 -16.92 -14.03 2.51
C HIS A 237 -16.04 -12.80 2.60
N VAL A 238 -16.08 -11.98 1.56
CA VAL A 238 -15.48 -10.65 1.47
C VAL A 238 -16.58 -9.63 1.22
N SER A 239 -16.57 -8.55 1.98
CA SER A 239 -17.48 -7.42 1.76
C SER A 239 -16.97 -6.56 0.61
N LEU A 240 -17.57 -6.73 -0.55
CA LEU A 240 -17.28 -5.98 -1.77
C LEU A 240 -18.50 -5.26 -2.28
N ALA A 241 -18.32 -4.05 -2.82
CA ALA A 241 -19.29 -3.38 -3.66
C ALA A 241 -18.68 -3.16 -5.06
N LYS A 242 -19.47 -3.33 -6.12
CA LYS A 242 -19.09 -3.14 -7.52
C LYS A 242 -19.89 -2.02 -8.15
N LYS A 243 -19.20 -1.15 -8.89
CA LYS A 243 -19.79 -0.15 -9.76
C LYS A 243 -19.40 -0.42 -11.21
N VAL A 244 -20.36 -0.34 -12.11
CA VAL A 244 -20.16 -0.27 -13.56
C VAL A 244 -20.68 1.05 -14.10
N ALA A 245 -20.28 1.44 -15.29
CA ALA A 245 -20.71 2.70 -15.89
C ALA A 245 -22.25 2.81 -15.94
N GLY A 246 -22.78 3.97 -15.61
CA GLY A 246 -24.22 4.25 -15.59
C GLY A 246 -25.02 3.62 -14.44
N LYS A 247 -24.35 2.90 -13.51
CA LYS A 247 -25.00 2.28 -12.33
C LYS A 247 -24.38 2.74 -11.03
N ASP A 248 -25.15 2.63 -9.96
CA ASP A 248 -24.66 2.82 -8.59
C ASP A 248 -23.81 1.64 -8.13
N PHE A 249 -23.11 1.82 -7.01
CA PHE A 249 -22.45 0.69 -6.34
C PHE A 249 -23.49 -0.33 -5.88
N GLU A 250 -23.25 -1.59 -6.18
CA GLU A 250 -24.05 -2.72 -5.74
C GLU A 250 -23.18 -3.70 -4.95
N PHE A 251 -23.72 -4.28 -3.87
CA PHE A 251 -23.05 -5.32 -3.11
C PHE A 251 -22.81 -6.55 -4.00
N VAL A 252 -21.64 -7.17 -3.88
CA VAL A 252 -21.25 -8.39 -4.61
C VAL A 252 -21.54 -9.61 -3.74
N PRO A 253 -22.69 -10.29 -3.91
CA PRO A 253 -23.03 -11.43 -3.09
C PRO A 253 -22.12 -12.63 -3.39
N GLY A 254 -21.71 -13.33 -2.33
CA GLY A 254 -20.94 -14.57 -2.43
C GLY A 254 -19.48 -14.39 -2.89
N ALA A 255 -18.93 -13.18 -2.85
CA ALA A 255 -17.50 -12.97 -3.03
C ALA A 255 -16.73 -13.70 -1.92
N LYS A 256 -15.68 -14.42 -2.30
CA LYS A 256 -14.86 -15.21 -1.36
C LYS A 256 -13.49 -14.54 -1.16
N PRO A 257 -12.83 -14.77 -0.01
CA PRO A 257 -11.46 -14.30 0.18
C PRO A 257 -10.51 -14.70 -0.96
N ASP A 258 -10.59 -15.94 -1.44
CA ASP A 258 -9.77 -16.44 -2.55
C ASP A 258 -10.06 -15.75 -3.91
N ASP A 259 -11.17 -15.05 -4.06
CA ASP A 259 -11.42 -14.26 -5.26
C ASP A 259 -10.53 -13.04 -5.31
N VAL A 260 -10.18 -12.48 -4.13
CA VAL A 260 -9.49 -11.21 -3.96
C VAL A 260 -8.05 -11.40 -3.48
N PHE A 261 -7.84 -12.29 -2.49
CA PHE A 261 -6.53 -12.57 -1.88
C PHE A 261 -6.32 -14.10 -1.77
N PRO A 262 -6.15 -14.79 -2.92
CA PRO A 262 -5.94 -16.24 -2.92
C PRO A 262 -4.66 -16.62 -2.17
N GLU A 263 -4.64 -17.84 -1.63
CA GLU A 263 -3.52 -18.38 -0.86
C GLU A 263 -3.15 -17.50 0.36
N THR A 264 -4.15 -16.86 0.96
CA THR A 264 -3.96 -16.01 2.14
C THR A 264 -4.40 -16.77 3.39
N PRO A 265 -3.70 -16.60 4.53
CA PRO A 265 -4.14 -17.20 5.79
C PRO A 265 -5.57 -16.77 6.16
N GLU A 266 -6.21 -17.55 7.03
CA GLU A 266 -7.57 -17.27 7.49
C GLU A 266 -7.70 -15.84 8.05
N PHE A 267 -8.77 -15.17 7.63
CA PHE A 267 -9.13 -13.86 8.16
C PHE A 267 -10.08 -13.99 9.33
N ALA A 268 -9.76 -13.36 10.44
CA ALA A 268 -10.63 -13.26 11.59
C ALA A 268 -11.18 -11.83 11.73
N LYS A 269 -12.19 -11.48 10.95
CA LYS A 269 -12.84 -10.15 10.95
C LYS A 269 -11.87 -8.97 10.68
N GLU A 270 -10.97 -9.15 9.73
CA GLU A 270 -9.98 -8.13 9.41
C GLU A 270 -10.47 -7.16 8.34
N ALA A 271 -10.14 -5.90 8.50
CA ALA A 271 -10.31 -4.89 7.47
C ALA A 271 -9.26 -5.09 6.38
N LEU A 272 -9.67 -5.01 5.12
CA LEU A 272 -8.82 -5.27 3.97
C LEU A 272 -8.60 -4.01 3.15
N LYS A 273 -7.37 -3.85 2.67
CA LYS A 273 -6.97 -2.75 1.80
C LYS A 273 -6.19 -3.27 0.61
N ALA A 274 -6.48 -2.74 -0.57
CA ALA A 274 -5.58 -2.84 -1.71
C ALA A 274 -4.54 -1.72 -1.61
N ILE A 275 -3.26 -2.09 -1.57
CA ILE A 275 -2.18 -1.13 -1.53
C ILE A 275 -1.72 -0.91 -2.98
N ARG A 276 -1.88 0.33 -3.45
CA ARG A 276 -1.43 0.79 -4.77
C ARG A 276 -1.83 -0.10 -5.94
N PRO A 277 -3.13 -0.32 -6.22
CA PRO A 277 -3.53 -1.01 -7.43
C PRO A 277 -3.02 -0.27 -8.67
N SER A 278 -2.30 -0.99 -9.52
CA SER A 278 -1.72 -0.47 -10.77
C SER A 278 -2.27 -1.21 -11.97
N ALA A 279 -2.88 -0.48 -12.90
CA ALA A 279 -3.48 -1.06 -14.08
C ALA A 279 -2.43 -1.47 -15.14
N ILE A 280 -2.64 -2.61 -15.77
CA ILE A 280 -1.91 -3.08 -16.93
C ILE A 280 -2.87 -3.75 -17.91
N LYS A 281 -3.16 -3.10 -19.04
CA LYS A 281 -4.19 -3.54 -19.98
C LYS A 281 -5.55 -3.72 -19.28
N ASP A 282 -6.07 -4.94 -19.26
CA ASP A 282 -7.33 -5.36 -18.64
C ASP A 282 -7.18 -5.90 -17.21
N LYS A 283 -5.96 -5.81 -16.65
CA LYS A 283 -5.62 -6.37 -15.34
C LYS A 283 -5.23 -5.30 -14.34
N LEU A 284 -5.26 -5.67 -13.06
CA LEU A 284 -4.65 -4.93 -11.96
C LEU A 284 -3.54 -5.76 -11.32
N VAL A 285 -2.43 -5.11 -11.00
CA VAL A 285 -1.41 -5.61 -10.08
C VAL A 285 -1.54 -4.83 -8.79
N TYR A 286 -1.64 -5.49 -7.65
CA TYR A 286 -1.79 -4.83 -6.35
C TYR A 286 -1.18 -5.65 -5.22
N ILE A 287 -1.02 -4.99 -4.09
CA ILE A 287 -0.64 -5.64 -2.84
C ILE A 287 -1.88 -5.69 -1.95
N GLY A 288 -2.20 -6.87 -1.44
CA GLY A 288 -3.22 -7.04 -0.43
C GLY A 288 -2.67 -6.64 0.94
N GLY A 289 -3.48 -5.98 1.75
CA GLY A 289 -3.12 -5.61 3.11
C GLY A 289 -4.26 -5.79 4.09
N ILE A 290 -3.91 -6.14 5.32
CA ILE A 290 -4.79 -6.07 6.48
C ILE A 290 -4.61 -4.70 7.12
N VAL A 291 -5.73 -4.06 7.48
CA VAL A 291 -5.75 -2.87 8.33
C VAL A 291 -6.14 -3.30 9.73
N HIS A 292 -5.18 -3.30 10.64
CA HIS A 292 -5.40 -3.67 12.04
C HIS A 292 -6.17 -2.60 12.82
N ASN A 293 -6.68 -2.94 13.99
CA ASN A 293 -7.45 -2.02 14.84
C ASN A 293 -6.68 -0.77 15.26
N ASP A 294 -5.35 -0.85 15.27
CA ASP A 294 -4.45 0.27 15.53
C ASP A 294 -4.05 1.04 14.27
N HIS A 295 -4.77 0.81 13.16
CA HIS A 295 -4.57 1.42 11.84
C HIS A 295 -3.24 1.07 11.14
N GLN A 296 -2.50 0.09 11.64
CA GLN A 296 -1.34 -0.42 10.93
C GLN A 296 -1.76 -1.26 9.72
N ILE A 297 -1.01 -1.14 8.63
CA ILE A 297 -1.28 -1.87 7.39
C ILE A 297 -0.20 -2.94 7.23
N GLN A 298 -0.62 -4.21 7.33
CA GLN A 298 0.23 -5.37 7.11
C GLN A 298 0.04 -5.89 5.68
N PRO A 299 1.07 -5.86 4.81
CA PRO A 299 0.99 -6.49 3.50
C PRO A 299 0.87 -8.02 3.61
N LEU A 300 -0.06 -8.60 2.85
CA LEU A 300 -0.32 -10.04 2.79
C LEU A 300 0.42 -10.73 1.65
N GLY A 301 0.47 -10.07 0.50
CA GLY A 301 1.05 -10.61 -0.71
C GLY A 301 0.82 -9.69 -1.90
N ALA A 302 1.42 -10.02 -3.04
CA ALA A 302 1.19 -9.35 -4.29
C ALA A 302 0.28 -10.21 -5.20
N TYR A 303 -0.61 -9.57 -5.95
CA TYR A 303 -1.65 -10.24 -6.74
C TYR A 303 -1.80 -9.59 -8.11
N VAL A 304 -2.28 -10.41 -9.05
CA VAL A 304 -2.77 -9.95 -10.36
C VAL A 304 -4.24 -10.34 -10.46
N ALA A 305 -5.10 -9.39 -10.77
CA ALA A 305 -6.53 -9.63 -10.94
C ALA A 305 -7.03 -9.30 -12.35
N VAL A 306 -8.08 -9.98 -12.74
CA VAL A 306 -8.85 -9.74 -13.98
C VAL A 306 -10.30 -9.51 -13.58
N ASP A 307 -10.93 -8.49 -14.18
CA ASP A 307 -12.36 -8.22 -13.98
C ASP A 307 -13.20 -9.39 -14.48
N GLY A 308 -14.34 -9.58 -13.85
CA GLY A 308 -15.29 -10.63 -14.19
C GLY A 308 -16.74 -10.17 -14.08
N PRO A 309 -17.67 -10.95 -14.65
CA PRO A 309 -19.10 -10.53 -14.69
C PRO A 309 -19.67 -10.33 -13.27
N LYS A 310 -19.39 -11.22 -12.35
CA LYS A 310 -19.86 -11.14 -10.96
C LYS A 310 -18.84 -10.47 -10.06
N CYS A 311 -17.62 -10.99 -10.02
CA CYS A 311 -16.53 -10.51 -9.21
C CYS A 311 -15.23 -10.64 -10.02
N PHE A 312 -14.21 -9.83 -9.71
CA PHE A 312 -12.87 -10.07 -10.25
C PHE A 312 -12.26 -11.32 -9.63
N LYS A 313 -11.27 -11.87 -10.30
CA LYS A 313 -10.50 -13.03 -9.85
C LYS A 313 -9.02 -12.68 -9.81
N ALA A 314 -8.41 -12.93 -8.67
CA ALA A 314 -7.01 -12.70 -8.46
C ALA A 314 -6.19 -14.00 -8.52
N LYS A 315 -4.90 -13.84 -8.79
CA LYS A 315 -3.86 -14.87 -8.63
C LYS A 315 -2.71 -14.26 -7.85
N ARG A 316 -2.17 -15.03 -6.91
CA ARG A 316 -1.00 -14.61 -6.16
C ARG A 316 0.24 -14.60 -7.04
N ILE A 317 1.05 -13.54 -6.92
CA ILE A 317 2.38 -13.47 -7.53
C ILE A 317 3.33 -14.21 -6.60
N LYS A 318 4.00 -15.25 -7.12
CA LYS A 318 4.98 -16.00 -6.35
C LYS A 318 6.26 -15.19 -6.21
N LEU A 319 6.52 -14.69 -5.04
CA LEU A 319 7.77 -14.05 -4.65
C LEU A 319 8.72 -15.09 -4.03
N PRO A 320 10.04 -14.81 -3.98
CA PRO A 320 10.99 -15.64 -3.25
C PRO A 320 10.57 -15.82 -1.78
N ALA A 321 11.02 -16.91 -1.15
CA ALA A 321 10.75 -17.17 0.25
C ALA A 321 11.29 -16.03 1.14
N GLY A 322 10.48 -15.56 2.09
CA GLY A 322 10.81 -14.42 2.95
C GLY A 322 10.69 -13.05 2.32
N ALA A 323 10.26 -12.96 1.06
CA ALA A 323 10.03 -11.68 0.41
C ALA A 323 8.72 -11.03 0.88
N GLN A 324 8.78 -9.73 1.11
CA GLN A 324 7.63 -8.90 1.47
C GLN A 324 7.39 -7.86 0.37
N PRO A 325 6.21 -7.86 -0.30
CA PRO A 325 5.85 -6.82 -1.26
C PRO A 325 5.39 -5.54 -0.54
N TRP A 326 5.67 -4.38 -1.14
CA TRP A 326 5.36 -3.09 -0.54
C TRP A 326 4.55 -2.15 -1.43
N TYR A 327 4.83 -2.14 -2.73
CA TYR A 327 4.28 -1.11 -3.61
C TYR A 327 4.19 -1.57 -5.05
N THR A 328 3.21 -1.05 -5.79
CA THR A 328 3.18 -1.16 -7.25
C THR A 328 3.08 0.21 -7.90
N MET A 329 3.64 0.35 -9.09
CA MET A 329 3.66 1.59 -9.86
C MET A 329 3.55 1.29 -11.35
N ALA A 330 2.63 1.95 -12.04
CA ALA A 330 2.52 1.87 -13.49
C ALA A 330 3.33 2.98 -14.17
N VAL A 331 4.19 2.62 -15.12
CA VAL A 331 4.89 3.57 -15.99
C VAL A 331 4.86 3.05 -17.43
N GLY A 332 4.30 3.82 -18.33
CA GLY A 332 4.09 3.41 -19.71
C GLY A 332 3.21 2.17 -19.80
N SER A 333 3.72 1.12 -20.47
CA SER A 333 3.00 -0.14 -20.65
C SER A 333 3.33 -1.21 -19.61
N LYS A 334 4.06 -0.86 -18.55
CA LYS A 334 4.53 -1.80 -17.53
C LYS A 334 4.04 -1.44 -16.15
N VAL A 335 3.92 -2.45 -15.30
CA VAL A 335 3.80 -2.30 -13.85
C VAL A 335 5.09 -2.77 -13.20
N TYR A 336 5.55 -1.99 -12.24
CA TYR A 336 6.72 -2.22 -11.41
C TYR A 336 6.26 -2.63 -10.02
N LEU A 337 6.88 -3.65 -9.46
CA LEU A 337 6.62 -4.19 -8.13
C LEU A 337 7.85 -3.99 -7.25
N LEU A 338 7.68 -3.30 -6.13
CA LEU A 338 8.67 -3.13 -5.08
C LEU A 338 8.44 -4.20 -4.02
N TRP A 339 9.49 -4.93 -3.68
CA TRP A 339 9.49 -5.92 -2.61
C TRP A 339 10.86 -5.97 -1.95
N SER A 340 10.96 -6.54 -0.76
CA SER A 340 12.22 -6.66 -0.03
C SER A 340 12.39 -8.01 0.63
N THR A 341 13.64 -8.39 0.81
CA THR A 341 14.05 -9.53 1.62
C THR A 341 15.00 -9.04 2.71
N PRO A 342 14.91 -9.61 3.92
CA PRO A 342 15.86 -9.32 4.97
C PRO A 342 17.16 -10.10 4.75
N ASP A 343 18.32 -9.47 4.91
CA ASP A 343 19.61 -10.13 5.05
C ASP A 343 20.03 -10.13 6.53
N GLY A 344 19.69 -11.20 7.24
CA GLY A 344 19.98 -11.33 8.67
C GLY A 344 21.47 -11.40 9.01
N LYS A 345 22.34 -11.68 8.03
CA LYS A 345 23.80 -11.70 8.23
C LYS A 345 24.38 -10.29 8.25
N LYS A 346 23.86 -9.42 7.38
CA LYS A 346 24.33 -8.04 7.24
C LYS A 346 23.51 -7.04 8.05
N ALA A 347 22.44 -7.47 8.73
CA ALA A 347 21.48 -6.60 9.39
C ALA A 347 20.94 -5.49 8.46
N LYS A 348 20.59 -5.85 7.22
CA LYS A 348 20.10 -4.96 6.17
C LYS A 348 18.93 -5.60 5.42
N PHE A 349 18.19 -4.77 4.73
CA PHE A 349 17.20 -5.21 3.74
C PHE A 349 17.77 -5.09 2.34
N VAL A 350 17.54 -6.11 1.53
CA VAL A 350 17.73 -6.02 0.08
C VAL A 350 16.37 -5.66 -0.52
N ASN A 351 16.30 -4.50 -1.13
CA ASN A 351 15.11 -4.00 -1.79
C ASN A 351 15.20 -4.30 -3.29
N HIS A 352 14.12 -4.76 -3.87
CA HIS A 352 14.07 -5.26 -5.24
C HIS A 352 12.99 -4.56 -6.03
N VAL A 353 13.26 -4.27 -7.29
CA VAL A 353 12.27 -3.77 -8.25
C VAL A 353 12.14 -4.76 -9.39
N SER A 354 10.95 -5.29 -9.57
CA SER A 354 10.58 -6.17 -10.68
C SER A 354 9.57 -5.51 -11.58
N ALA A 355 9.54 -5.87 -12.87
CA ALA A 355 8.58 -5.32 -13.83
C ALA A 355 7.85 -6.42 -14.59
N THR A 356 6.64 -6.10 -15.00
CA THR A 356 5.81 -6.92 -15.90
C THR A 356 5.15 -6.06 -16.97
N SER A 357 4.99 -6.61 -18.18
CA SER A 357 4.22 -6.00 -19.28
C SER A 357 2.92 -6.76 -19.57
N ASP A 358 2.66 -7.87 -18.89
CA ASP A 358 1.53 -8.75 -19.14
C ASP A 358 0.79 -9.22 -17.87
N GLY A 359 1.35 -8.90 -16.68
CA GLY A 359 0.84 -9.37 -15.40
C GLY A 359 1.01 -10.88 -15.16
N LYS A 360 1.83 -11.58 -15.95
CA LYS A 360 2.06 -13.02 -15.81
C LYS A 360 3.50 -13.32 -15.40
N SER A 361 4.45 -12.68 -16.08
CA SER A 361 5.88 -12.86 -15.85
C SER A 361 6.47 -11.59 -15.29
N PHE A 362 7.27 -11.70 -14.22
CA PHE A 362 7.98 -10.60 -13.59
C PHE A 362 9.48 -10.78 -13.80
N THR A 363 10.14 -9.74 -14.29
CA THR A 363 11.60 -9.71 -14.42
C THR A 363 12.15 -8.76 -13.37
N GLU A 364 13.07 -9.26 -12.56
CA GLU A 364 13.78 -8.43 -11.60
C GLU A 364 14.80 -7.55 -12.35
N LEU A 365 14.76 -6.24 -12.09
CA LEU A 365 15.54 -5.25 -12.81
C LEU A 365 16.75 -4.80 -12.01
N VAL A 366 16.51 -4.41 -10.78
CA VAL A 366 17.52 -3.89 -9.86
C VAL A 366 17.25 -4.33 -8.44
N SER A 367 18.33 -4.42 -7.64
CA SER A 367 18.28 -4.54 -6.19
C SER A 367 19.23 -3.55 -5.54
N PHE A 368 18.96 -3.19 -4.28
CA PHE A 368 19.84 -2.37 -3.47
C PHE A 368 19.69 -2.67 -1.98
N GLU A 369 20.80 -2.57 -1.25
CA GLU A 369 20.82 -2.71 0.21
C GLU A 369 20.48 -1.38 0.89
N ALA A 370 19.71 -1.44 1.97
CA ALA A 370 19.45 -0.31 2.84
C ALA A 370 19.27 -0.80 4.30
N PRO A 371 19.42 0.08 5.31
CA PRO A 371 19.20 -0.29 6.70
C PRO A 371 17.78 -0.78 6.99
N THR A 372 16.81 -0.39 6.18
CA THR A 372 15.41 -0.83 6.26
C THR A 372 14.80 -1.02 4.87
N PHE A 373 13.55 -1.49 4.81
CA PHE A 373 12.85 -1.69 3.56
C PHE A 373 12.37 -0.38 2.93
N ALA A 374 12.36 -0.36 1.60
CA ALA A 374 11.66 0.68 0.84
C ALA A 374 10.16 0.37 0.84
N ARG A 375 9.35 1.33 1.30
CA ARG A 375 7.90 1.19 1.44
C ARG A 375 7.12 1.75 0.26
N SER A 376 7.69 2.72 -0.44
CA SER A 376 7.10 3.36 -1.60
C SER A 376 8.12 3.63 -2.68
N MET A 377 7.65 3.77 -3.92
CA MET A 377 8.46 4.15 -5.06
C MET A 377 7.70 5.04 -6.02
N GLU A 378 8.42 5.90 -6.74
CA GLU A 378 7.87 6.76 -7.79
C GLU A 378 8.92 7.07 -8.86
N TYR A 379 8.48 7.35 -10.07
CA TYR A 379 9.34 7.69 -11.20
C TYR A 379 9.20 9.15 -11.60
N LEU A 380 10.31 9.88 -11.64
CA LEU A 380 10.33 11.28 -12.05
C LEU A 380 11.67 11.60 -12.72
N ASP A 381 11.63 12.22 -13.91
CA ASP A 381 12.79 12.76 -14.63
C ASP A 381 13.97 11.80 -14.81
N GLY A 382 13.68 10.53 -15.15
CA GLY A 382 14.70 9.51 -15.37
C GLY A 382 15.30 8.90 -14.10
N PHE A 383 14.68 9.17 -12.95
CA PHE A 383 15.05 8.58 -11.67
C PHE A 383 13.86 7.81 -11.07
N VAL A 384 14.16 6.67 -10.45
CA VAL A 384 13.26 5.99 -9.53
C VAL A 384 13.61 6.46 -8.12
N TYR A 385 12.62 6.94 -7.40
CA TYR A 385 12.71 7.37 -6.01
C TYR A 385 12.11 6.30 -5.11
N PHE A 386 12.69 6.14 -3.94
CA PHE A 386 12.26 5.18 -2.92
C PHE A 386 12.11 5.89 -1.58
N GLY A 387 11.01 5.64 -0.91
CA GLY A 387 10.78 6.09 0.45
C GLY A 387 10.97 4.95 1.44
N LEU A 388 11.87 5.11 2.41
CA LEU A 388 12.13 4.09 3.41
C LEU A 388 11.11 4.17 4.55
N GLY A 389 10.84 3.01 5.16
CA GLY A 389 9.92 2.89 6.26
C GLY A 389 10.46 2.10 7.44
N THR A 390 9.66 2.00 8.48
CA THR A 390 9.87 1.13 9.64
C THR A 390 8.55 0.48 10.06
N GLU A 391 8.62 -0.49 10.95
CA GLU A 391 7.47 -1.18 11.53
C GLU A 391 7.46 -1.01 13.04
N VAL A 392 6.26 -1.03 13.63
CA VAL A 392 6.12 -1.04 15.08
C VAL A 392 6.29 -2.46 15.59
N LYS A 393 7.33 -2.72 16.36
CA LYS A 393 7.74 -4.05 16.78
C LYS A 393 6.81 -4.68 17.82
N GLU A 394 6.19 -3.87 18.65
CA GLU A 394 5.42 -4.32 19.79
C GLU A 394 4.08 -4.98 19.42
N HIS A 395 3.62 -4.83 18.19
CA HIS A 395 2.34 -5.40 17.77
C HIS A 395 2.41 -6.80 17.17
N GLY A 396 3.59 -7.42 17.11
CA GLY A 396 3.73 -8.80 16.63
C GLY A 396 3.26 -9.04 15.19
N HIS A 397 2.88 -7.99 14.45
CA HIS A 397 2.34 -8.08 13.09
C HIS A 397 3.31 -8.70 12.09
N PHE A 398 4.60 -8.74 12.45
CA PHE A 398 5.68 -9.37 11.69
C PHE A 398 6.21 -10.64 12.31
N GLU A 399 5.67 -11.11 13.45
CA GLU A 399 6.12 -12.37 14.06
C GLU A 399 5.88 -13.59 13.18
N GLY A 400 4.85 -13.58 12.35
CA GLY A 400 4.55 -14.64 11.38
C GLY A 400 5.32 -14.52 10.08
N ASN A 401 5.80 -13.34 9.74
CA ASN A 401 6.65 -13.10 8.59
C ASN A 401 8.10 -13.18 9.03
N SER A 402 8.95 -13.83 8.26
CA SER A 402 10.38 -14.10 8.41
C SER A 402 11.26 -12.89 8.81
N LEU A 403 10.68 -11.77 9.18
CA LEU A 403 11.31 -10.56 9.69
C LEU A 403 11.66 -10.64 11.19
N LYS A 404 11.76 -11.81 11.79
CA LYS A 404 12.45 -12.03 13.09
C LYS A 404 13.94 -11.69 12.99
N LEU A 405 14.20 -10.42 12.65
CA LEU A 405 15.52 -9.96 12.38
C LEU A 405 16.15 -9.42 13.64
N LYS A 406 17.34 -9.88 13.91
CA LYS A 406 18.27 -9.29 14.87
C LYS A 406 18.82 -7.95 14.34
N PHE A 407 17.97 -7.08 13.78
CA PHE A 407 18.35 -5.71 13.48
C PHE A 407 18.35 -4.89 14.76
N SER A 408 19.28 -3.97 14.89
CA SER A 408 19.13 -2.96 15.91
C SER A 408 17.92 -2.10 15.52
N ALA A 409 16.94 -2.01 16.40
CA ALA A 409 15.77 -1.15 16.25
C ALA A 409 16.17 0.27 15.86
N ASP A 410 17.24 0.76 16.47
CA ASP A 410 17.75 2.11 16.28
C ASP A 410 18.22 2.39 14.85
N GLU A 411 18.87 1.45 14.17
CA GLU A 411 19.33 1.68 12.79
C GLU A 411 18.20 1.72 11.80
N VAL A 412 17.21 0.83 11.96
CA VAL A 412 15.98 0.82 11.16
C VAL A 412 15.20 2.12 11.37
N ASP A 413 15.01 2.50 12.62
CA ASP A 413 14.25 3.71 12.97
C ASP A 413 14.96 5.00 12.52
N LYS A 414 16.28 5.07 12.63
CA LYS A 414 17.07 6.20 12.10
C LYS A 414 16.96 6.32 10.59
N ALA A 415 16.83 5.21 9.87
CA ALA A 415 16.70 5.21 8.41
C ALA A 415 15.27 5.47 7.92
N SER A 416 14.25 5.34 8.79
CA SER A 416 12.86 5.60 8.43
C SER A 416 12.65 7.02 7.95
N GLY A 417 11.93 7.19 6.84
CA GLY A 417 11.67 8.48 6.22
C GLY A 417 12.74 8.94 5.24
N THR A 418 13.83 8.17 5.07
CA THR A 418 14.86 8.49 4.07
C THR A 418 14.29 8.40 2.67
N ILE A 419 14.60 9.38 1.84
CA ILE A 419 14.35 9.36 0.40
C ILE A 419 15.65 8.98 -0.30
N LEU A 420 15.61 7.88 -1.04
CA LEU A 420 16.69 7.45 -1.93
C LEU A 420 16.28 7.64 -3.38
N ARG A 421 17.24 7.79 -4.30
CA ARG A 421 16.95 7.71 -5.73
C ARG A 421 18.06 7.01 -6.50
N TYR A 422 17.68 6.45 -7.64
CA TYR A 422 18.58 5.82 -8.58
C TYR A 422 18.21 6.22 -10.01
N ARG A 423 19.22 6.55 -10.82
CA ARG A 423 19.00 6.90 -12.23
C ARG A 423 18.67 5.66 -13.06
N MET A 424 17.43 5.56 -13.50
CA MET A 424 16.93 4.43 -14.27
C MET A 424 15.84 4.92 -15.23
N VAL A 425 16.03 4.68 -16.51
CA VAL A 425 15.01 5.01 -17.50
C VAL A 425 14.00 3.86 -17.57
N LEU A 426 12.79 4.14 -17.13
CA LEU A 426 11.67 3.21 -17.25
C LEU A 426 10.97 3.41 -18.60
N LYS A 427 10.61 2.30 -19.27
CA LYS A 427 9.97 2.30 -20.60
C LYS A 427 8.72 1.43 -20.59
#